data_8241e928d01988f2fa1a436fc7c664b9
#
_entry.id   8241e928d01988f2fa1a436fc7c664b9
#
_cell.length_a   1.000
_cell.length_b   1.000
_cell.length_c   1.000
_cell.angle_alpha   90.00
_cell.angle_beta   90.00
_cell.angle_gamma   90.00
#
_symmetry.space_group_name_H-M   'P 1'
#
loop_
_entity.id
_entity.type
_entity.pdbx_description
1 polymer ?
#
loop_
_entity_poly.entity_id
_entity_poly.type
_entity_poly.pdbx_seq_one_letter_code
_entity_poly.pdbx_strand_id
1 'polypeptide(L)'
;MPAGREKIQEEEPPRRARVICPANGYNGSVTPPSTRPRIPRLSRNALTVLRGRYLAKNAAGAIVETPAQLFRRVARDIAQAERAYPARARHTGLAGRFYDLMATLEFLPNSPTLMNAGRALQQLSACFVLPVDDSLESIFDAVKYQAVIHQSGGGTGFSFSRLRPHADRVATTSGIASGPVSFMQVFNTATDVIKQGGTRRGANMGILRVDHPDVLDFIALKQQPGAMTNFNLSVGLTDAFMRALERRRTYALVNPHTGKPVRRLPATLVFDRLVQAAWKSGEPGVVFLDTINRANPTPQLGAIEATNPCGEQPLLAYESCTLGSINVTRFLTRQRNRHTIDYDRLADIIPLSVRFLDNVLDRTQFPLPAIAEHTLRTRKIGLGIMGFADLLIHLGIPYDTDEALRIADRLMGFIETHAHAASAALAKERGVFPSYRNSRLQRTHTPRRNATVTTIAPTGTISIIADCSAGIEPLYGISVARTVMEDIRLESLHPEFLRQARARQLPLAFLRRELGRSESIQHLSRIPRDLRRLFVTAHDIDPAHHVRMQAVFQRHSDSGVSKTINLPSNARPADVARAFVLAHELGCKGLTVFRSGSRDHQVLACTHVQSC
;
A
#
# COMPACT_ATOMS: atom_id res chain seq x y z
N MET A 1 -35.04 52.11 2.33
CA MET A 1 -35.46 50.71 2.05
C MET A 1 -34.28 49.83 2.33
N PRO A 2 -34.31 48.96 3.36
CA PRO A 2 -33.17 48.14 3.74
C PRO A 2 -33.18 46.82 2.98
N ALA A 3 -31.98 46.43 2.49
CA ALA A 3 -31.72 45.14 1.82
C ALA A 3 -31.77 43.99 2.82
N GLY A 4 -32.48 42.95 2.48
CA GLY A 4 -32.66 41.73 3.25
C GLY A 4 -31.36 40.95 3.38
N ARG A 5 -30.99 40.57 4.59
CA ARG A 5 -29.97 39.59 4.91
C ARG A 5 -30.64 38.20 4.86
N GLU A 6 -30.31 37.41 3.85
CA GLU A 6 -30.57 35.97 3.91
C GLU A 6 -29.68 35.31 4.99
N LYS A 7 -30.33 34.67 5.92
CA LYS A 7 -29.68 33.81 6.92
C LYS A 7 -29.31 32.49 6.25
N ILE A 8 -28.02 32.23 6.12
CA ILE A 8 -27.49 30.91 5.82
C ILE A 8 -27.76 30.04 7.05
N GLN A 9 -28.62 29.04 6.93
CA GLN A 9 -28.82 28.01 7.92
C GLN A 9 -27.54 27.14 7.98
N GLU A 10 -26.86 27.14 9.13
CA GLU A 10 -25.83 26.15 9.46
C GLU A 10 -26.50 24.77 9.58
N GLU A 11 -26.25 23.88 8.64
CA GLU A 11 -26.59 22.47 8.78
C GLU A 11 -25.71 21.83 9.87
N GLU A 12 -26.32 21.36 10.93
CA GLU A 12 -25.68 20.52 11.94
C GLU A 12 -25.06 19.28 11.31
N PRO A 13 -23.83 18.87 11.69
CA PRO A 13 -23.22 17.65 11.17
C PRO A 13 -24.05 16.44 11.60
N PRO A 14 -24.21 15.41 10.73
CA PRO A 14 -25.05 14.26 11.00
C PRO A 14 -24.58 13.55 12.27
N ARG A 15 -25.49 13.38 13.23
CA ARG A 15 -25.28 12.63 14.47
C ARG A 15 -24.78 11.23 14.14
N ARG A 16 -23.61 10.89 14.66
CA ARG A 16 -23.05 9.52 14.59
C ARG A 16 -24.11 8.53 15.09
N ALA A 17 -24.55 7.64 14.20
CA ALA A 17 -25.39 6.52 14.58
C ALA A 17 -24.67 5.72 15.68
N ARG A 18 -25.31 5.59 16.84
CA ARG A 18 -24.82 4.70 17.90
C ARG A 18 -24.89 3.27 17.37
N VAL A 19 -23.74 2.72 17.03
CA VAL A 19 -23.59 1.28 16.80
C VAL A 19 -23.78 0.64 18.18
N ILE A 20 -24.89 -0.04 18.35
CA ILE A 20 -25.16 -0.87 19.53
C ILE A 20 -24.20 -2.06 19.42
N CYS A 21 -23.12 -2.04 20.19
CA CYS A 21 -22.31 -3.24 20.41
C CYS A 21 -23.14 -4.22 21.23
N PRO A 22 -23.39 -5.44 20.77
CA PRO A 22 -23.90 -6.47 21.64
C PRO A 22 -22.83 -6.81 22.66
N ALA A 23 -23.09 -6.48 23.93
CA ALA A 23 -22.30 -6.90 25.09
C ALA A 23 -22.60 -8.39 25.38
N ASN A 24 -22.13 -9.28 24.53
CA ASN A 24 -22.11 -10.71 24.84
C ASN A 24 -20.76 -11.28 24.43
N GLY A 25 -20.11 -11.92 25.39
CA GLY A 25 -18.85 -12.61 25.21
C GLY A 25 -18.91 -13.51 23.97
N TYR A 26 -17.83 -13.47 23.20
CA TYR A 26 -17.64 -14.20 21.94
C TYR A 26 -17.69 -15.72 22.19
N ASN A 27 -18.89 -16.27 22.27
CA ASN A 27 -19.17 -17.70 22.15
C ASN A 27 -19.65 -17.99 20.71
N GLY A 28 -18.83 -17.59 19.73
CA GLY A 28 -19.03 -18.02 18.37
C GLY A 28 -18.83 -19.53 18.29
N SER A 29 -19.86 -20.25 17.88
CA SER A 29 -19.76 -21.67 17.50
C SER A 29 -18.78 -21.78 16.34
N VAL A 30 -17.50 -22.02 16.69
CA VAL A 30 -16.44 -22.28 15.74
C VAL A 30 -16.81 -23.57 15.01
N THR A 31 -17.16 -23.47 13.74
CA THR A 31 -17.29 -24.64 12.87
C THR A 31 -15.99 -25.46 13.01
N PRO A 32 -16.05 -26.73 13.41
CA PRO A 32 -14.85 -27.54 13.60
C PRO A 32 -14.07 -27.59 12.28
N PRO A 33 -12.73 -27.56 12.31
CA PRO A 33 -11.91 -27.64 11.13
C PRO A 33 -12.28 -28.89 10.32
N SER A 34 -12.43 -28.73 9.01
CA SER A 34 -12.68 -29.85 8.10
C SER A 34 -11.63 -30.94 8.35
N THR A 35 -12.06 -32.16 8.58
CA THR A 35 -11.18 -33.31 8.85
C THR A 35 -10.26 -33.66 7.68
N ARG A 36 -10.51 -33.11 6.47
CA ARG A 36 -9.64 -33.26 5.29
C ARG A 36 -8.93 -31.92 5.01
N PRO A 37 -7.59 -31.92 4.85
CA PRO A 37 -6.85 -30.72 4.51
C PRO A 37 -7.35 -30.17 3.17
N ARG A 38 -7.71 -28.89 3.15
CA ARG A 38 -8.14 -28.19 1.93
C ARG A 38 -6.95 -28.09 0.97
N ILE A 39 -7.13 -28.50 -0.29
CA ILE A 39 -6.11 -28.33 -1.34
C ILE A 39 -6.37 -26.99 -2.01
N PRO A 40 -5.36 -26.08 -2.10
CA PRO A 40 -5.55 -24.79 -2.73
C PRO A 40 -5.83 -24.95 -4.23
N ARG A 41 -6.92 -24.32 -4.70
CA ARG A 41 -7.25 -24.26 -6.13
C ARG A 41 -6.59 -23.02 -6.71
N LEU A 42 -5.59 -23.22 -7.57
CA LEU A 42 -4.73 -22.15 -8.08
C LEU A 42 -4.83 -22.06 -9.60
N SER A 43 -4.87 -20.85 -10.13
CA SER A 43 -4.79 -20.59 -11.57
C SER A 43 -3.39 -20.90 -12.12
N ARG A 44 -3.28 -20.99 -13.45
CA ARG A 44 -1.97 -21.19 -14.12
C ARG A 44 -0.99 -20.05 -13.76
N ASN A 45 -1.46 -18.81 -13.74
CA ASN A 45 -0.64 -17.65 -13.39
C ASN A 45 -0.18 -17.71 -11.93
N ALA A 46 -1.07 -18.09 -10.99
CA ALA A 46 -0.72 -18.31 -9.60
C ALA A 46 0.38 -19.37 -9.45
N LEU A 47 0.26 -20.50 -10.13
CA LEU A 47 1.28 -21.56 -10.11
C LEU A 47 2.62 -21.10 -10.71
N THR A 48 2.61 -20.34 -11.80
CA THR A 48 3.82 -19.77 -12.40
C THR A 48 4.55 -18.87 -11.41
N VAL A 49 3.82 -17.97 -10.74
CA VAL A 49 4.38 -17.06 -9.73
C VAL A 49 4.91 -17.82 -8.51
N LEU A 50 4.16 -18.80 -8.01
CA LEU A 50 4.59 -19.61 -6.86
C LEU A 50 5.87 -20.39 -7.18
N ARG A 51 5.95 -21.04 -8.33
CA ARG A 51 7.14 -21.79 -8.79
C ARG A 51 8.36 -20.89 -8.99
N GLY A 52 8.17 -19.72 -9.57
CA GLY A 52 9.25 -18.78 -9.84
C GLY A 52 9.92 -18.24 -8.57
N ARG A 53 9.10 -17.87 -7.56
CA ARG A 53 9.59 -17.06 -6.43
C ARG A 53 9.39 -17.67 -5.05
N TYR A 54 8.34 -18.46 -4.80
CA TYR A 54 7.89 -18.77 -3.44
C TYR A 54 8.19 -20.20 -2.98
N LEU A 55 8.04 -21.18 -3.89
CA LEU A 55 8.27 -22.58 -3.54
C LEU A 55 9.74 -22.84 -3.22
N ALA A 56 9.99 -23.68 -2.23
CA ALA A 56 11.34 -24.06 -1.85
C ALA A 56 12.05 -24.78 -3.00
N LYS A 57 13.34 -24.44 -3.15
CA LYS A 57 14.25 -25.06 -4.12
C LYS A 57 15.42 -25.70 -3.37
N ASN A 58 15.95 -26.79 -3.86
CA ASN A 58 17.18 -27.40 -3.37
C ASN A 58 18.42 -26.66 -3.91
N ALA A 59 19.62 -27.10 -3.52
CA ALA A 59 20.88 -26.50 -3.98
C ALA A 59 21.07 -26.54 -5.50
N ALA A 60 20.44 -27.50 -6.20
CA ALA A 60 20.45 -27.59 -7.66
C ALA A 60 19.37 -26.72 -8.34
N GLY A 61 18.63 -25.91 -7.58
CA GLY A 61 17.56 -25.05 -8.10
C GLY A 61 16.23 -25.77 -8.39
N ALA A 62 16.13 -27.08 -8.16
CA ALA A 62 14.90 -27.84 -8.38
C ALA A 62 13.86 -27.54 -7.27
N ILE A 63 12.59 -27.42 -7.65
CA ILE A 63 11.48 -27.18 -6.73
C ILE A 63 11.22 -28.45 -5.92
N VAL A 64 11.23 -28.32 -4.59
CA VAL A 64 11.02 -29.42 -3.62
C VAL A 64 9.79 -29.21 -2.75
N GLU A 65 8.98 -28.22 -3.04
CA GLU A 65 7.81 -27.83 -2.26
C GLU A 65 6.57 -27.66 -3.17
N THR A 66 5.43 -28.18 -2.75
CA THR A 66 4.13 -27.93 -3.39
C THR A 66 3.47 -26.68 -2.76
N PRO A 67 2.50 -26.02 -3.43
CA PRO A 67 1.77 -24.90 -2.85
C PRO A 67 1.11 -25.22 -1.49
N ALA A 68 0.56 -26.42 -1.34
CA ALA A 68 -0.03 -26.85 -0.07
C ALA A 68 1.02 -27.00 1.04
N GLN A 69 2.22 -27.49 0.71
CA GLN A 69 3.34 -27.58 1.66
C GLN A 69 3.86 -26.20 2.05
N LEU A 70 3.94 -25.24 1.10
CA LEU A 70 4.29 -23.85 1.37
C LEU A 70 3.33 -23.25 2.40
N PHE A 71 2.01 -23.30 2.15
CA PHE A 71 1.03 -22.72 3.10
C PHE A 71 1.05 -23.45 4.45
N ARG A 72 1.31 -24.75 4.48
CA ARG A 72 1.45 -25.51 5.73
C ARG A 72 2.72 -25.13 6.50
N ARG A 73 3.84 -24.92 5.82
CA ARG A 73 5.09 -24.44 6.41
C ARG A 73 4.89 -23.07 7.08
N VAL A 74 4.34 -22.12 6.33
CA VAL A 74 4.04 -20.77 6.83
C VAL A 74 3.10 -20.83 8.04
N ALA A 75 1.98 -21.55 7.92
CA ALA A 75 1.01 -21.67 9.00
C ALA A 75 1.60 -22.28 10.28
N ARG A 76 2.41 -23.33 10.15
CA ARG A 76 3.06 -23.99 11.29
C ARG A 76 4.09 -23.08 11.97
N ASP A 77 4.90 -22.39 11.17
CA ASP A 77 5.91 -21.48 11.71
C ASP A 77 5.26 -20.32 12.47
N ILE A 78 4.30 -19.63 11.86
CA ILE A 78 3.65 -18.48 12.48
C ILE A 78 2.86 -18.87 13.74
N ALA A 79 2.26 -20.07 13.77
CA ALA A 79 1.58 -20.56 14.96
C ALA A 79 2.54 -20.83 16.13
N GLN A 80 3.84 -21.01 15.91
CA GLN A 80 4.81 -21.22 17.00
C GLN A 80 4.96 -19.99 17.91
N ALA A 81 4.63 -18.78 17.42
CA ALA A 81 4.63 -17.57 18.26
C ALA A 81 3.78 -17.71 19.53
N GLU A 82 2.72 -18.53 19.47
CA GLU A 82 1.86 -18.80 20.63
C GLU A 82 2.60 -19.37 21.84
N ARG A 83 3.73 -20.05 21.60
CA ARG A 83 4.53 -20.66 22.68
C ARG A 83 5.16 -19.63 23.63
N ALA A 84 5.35 -18.40 23.17
CA ALA A 84 5.87 -17.30 23.97
C ALA A 84 4.85 -16.74 24.98
N TYR A 85 3.58 -17.11 24.86
CA TYR A 85 2.49 -16.60 25.69
C TYR A 85 1.99 -17.64 26.69
N PRO A 86 1.36 -17.22 27.83
CA PRO A 86 0.80 -18.12 28.80
C PRO A 86 -0.20 -19.12 28.19
N ALA A 87 -0.31 -20.33 28.75
CA ALA A 87 -1.17 -21.39 28.22
C ALA A 87 -2.64 -20.94 28.02
N ARG A 88 -3.15 -20.09 28.92
CA ARG A 88 -4.50 -19.48 28.83
C ARG A 88 -4.70 -18.59 27.61
N ALA A 89 -3.62 -18.05 27.02
CA ALA A 89 -3.65 -17.19 25.84
C ALA A 89 -3.37 -17.96 24.53
N ARG A 90 -3.16 -19.29 24.63
CA ARG A 90 -2.85 -20.13 23.47
C ARG A 90 -4.11 -20.71 22.85
N HIS A 91 -4.19 -20.66 21.54
CA HIS A 91 -5.29 -21.27 20.79
C HIS A 91 -4.85 -22.61 20.19
N THR A 92 -5.57 -23.67 20.49
CA THR A 92 -5.36 -25.00 19.91
C THR A 92 -5.77 -25.01 18.43
N GLY A 93 -5.13 -25.83 17.61
CA GLY A 93 -5.48 -25.98 16.19
C GLY A 93 -5.16 -24.77 15.29
N LEU A 94 -4.47 -23.73 15.82
CA LEU A 94 -4.26 -22.46 15.13
C LEU A 94 -3.48 -22.62 13.80
N ALA A 95 -2.50 -23.54 13.76
CA ALA A 95 -1.77 -23.83 12.53
C ALA A 95 -2.69 -24.35 11.40
N GLY A 96 -3.71 -25.15 11.76
CA GLY A 96 -4.73 -25.60 10.80
C GLY A 96 -5.59 -24.45 10.29
N ARG A 97 -6.04 -23.57 11.20
CA ARG A 97 -6.82 -22.38 10.84
C ARG A 97 -6.04 -21.39 9.97
N PHE A 98 -4.76 -21.15 10.27
CA PHE A 98 -3.88 -20.34 9.44
C PHE A 98 -3.64 -20.95 8.07
N TYR A 99 -3.49 -22.28 8.01
CA TYR A 99 -3.40 -22.99 6.74
C TYR A 99 -4.69 -22.82 5.91
N ASP A 100 -5.84 -23.01 6.52
CA ASP A 100 -7.14 -22.90 5.84
C ASP A 100 -7.36 -21.50 5.25
N LEU A 101 -7.05 -20.43 5.99
CA LEU A 101 -7.11 -19.05 5.48
C LEU A 101 -6.34 -18.87 4.16
N MET A 102 -5.12 -19.41 4.10
CA MET A 102 -4.27 -19.29 2.91
C MET A 102 -4.69 -20.26 1.81
N ALA A 103 -5.06 -21.49 2.16
CA ALA A 103 -5.45 -22.54 1.20
C ALA A 103 -6.78 -22.23 0.51
N THR A 104 -7.70 -21.53 1.17
CA THR A 104 -8.95 -21.03 0.58
C THR A 104 -8.77 -19.72 -0.17
N LEU A 105 -7.57 -19.12 -0.10
CA LEU A 105 -7.25 -17.80 -0.66
C LEU A 105 -8.15 -16.68 -0.09
N GLU A 106 -8.59 -16.82 1.14
CA GLU A 106 -9.36 -15.81 1.86
C GLU A 106 -8.47 -14.68 2.40
N PHE A 107 -7.24 -15.04 2.80
CA PHE A 107 -6.23 -14.12 3.28
C PHE A 107 -4.85 -14.60 2.83
N LEU A 108 -4.00 -13.67 2.40
CA LEU A 108 -2.59 -13.94 2.16
C LEU A 108 -1.73 -12.88 2.86
N PRO A 109 -0.66 -13.30 3.57
CA PRO A 109 0.34 -12.37 4.09
C PRO A 109 1.22 -11.83 2.97
N ASN A 110 2.05 -10.86 3.29
CA ASN A 110 3.03 -10.29 2.38
C ASN A 110 4.01 -11.34 1.82
N SER A 111 4.65 -11.00 0.70
CA SER A 111 5.59 -11.88 0.01
C SER A 111 6.74 -12.38 0.89
N PRO A 112 7.44 -11.55 1.70
CA PRO A 112 8.50 -12.04 2.58
C PRO A 112 8.01 -13.10 3.58
N THR A 113 6.83 -12.96 4.16
CA THR A 113 6.25 -13.98 5.03
C THR A 113 6.03 -15.30 4.28
N LEU A 114 5.42 -15.28 3.08
CA LEU A 114 5.24 -16.50 2.27
C LEU A 114 6.56 -17.14 1.87
N MET A 115 7.57 -16.32 1.55
CA MET A 115 8.88 -16.80 1.10
C MET A 115 9.71 -17.38 2.24
N ASN A 116 9.78 -16.70 3.39
CA ASN A 116 10.83 -16.91 4.37
C ASN A 116 10.36 -17.60 5.67
N ALA A 117 9.05 -17.59 6.00
CA ALA A 117 8.57 -18.22 7.22
C ALA A 117 8.92 -19.72 7.26
N GLY A 118 9.55 -20.15 8.34
CA GLY A 118 10.04 -21.53 8.50
C GLY A 118 11.26 -21.88 7.65
N ARG A 119 12.03 -20.87 7.20
CA ARG A 119 13.32 -21.03 6.51
C ARG A 119 14.43 -20.31 7.25
N ALA A 120 15.69 -20.59 6.91
CA ALA A 120 16.87 -20.03 7.61
C ALA A 120 16.89 -18.50 7.65
N LEU A 121 16.47 -17.81 6.60
CA LEU A 121 16.46 -16.34 6.55
C LEU A 121 15.45 -15.73 7.53
N GLN A 122 14.25 -16.31 7.67
CA GLN A 122 13.18 -15.94 8.63
C GLN A 122 12.90 -14.42 8.75
N GLN A 123 13.31 -13.59 7.80
CA GLN A 123 12.93 -12.18 7.72
C GLN A 123 11.55 -12.09 7.04
N LEU A 124 10.52 -11.63 7.77
CA LEU A 124 9.12 -11.72 7.35
C LEU A 124 8.48 -10.36 7.06
N SER A 125 9.13 -9.25 7.43
CA SER A 125 8.64 -7.89 7.19
C SER A 125 8.84 -7.47 5.74
N ALA A 126 7.92 -6.68 5.20
CA ALA A 126 7.98 -6.22 3.80
C ALA A 126 8.56 -4.80 3.66
N CYS A 127 8.38 -3.96 4.66
CA CYS A 127 8.60 -2.52 4.60
C CYS A 127 9.46 -2.05 5.77
N PHE A 128 10.39 -1.13 5.49
CA PHE A 128 11.32 -0.58 6.48
C PHE A 128 11.51 0.90 6.22
N VAL A 129 11.68 1.69 7.27
CA VAL A 129 12.13 3.08 7.18
C VAL A 129 13.44 3.21 7.95
N LEU A 130 14.45 3.80 7.32
CA LEU A 130 15.75 4.05 7.90
C LEU A 130 16.01 5.55 8.02
N PRO A 131 16.67 6.02 9.09
CA PRO A 131 17.08 7.41 9.19
C PRO A 131 18.26 7.71 8.28
N VAL A 132 18.37 8.98 7.86
CA VAL A 132 19.55 9.55 7.21
C VAL A 132 19.82 10.90 7.87
N ASP A 133 20.74 10.92 8.82
CA ASP A 133 21.14 12.13 9.51
C ASP A 133 22.34 12.78 8.81
N ASP A 134 22.60 14.07 9.11
CA ASP A 134 23.57 14.93 8.41
C ASP A 134 25.04 14.64 8.81
N SER A 135 25.45 13.36 8.66
CA SER A 135 26.84 12.91 8.81
C SER A 135 27.16 11.80 7.81
N LEU A 136 28.43 11.69 7.42
CA LEU A 136 28.89 10.63 6.52
C LEU A 136 28.66 9.25 7.13
N GLU A 137 28.88 9.09 8.42
CA GLU A 137 28.66 7.83 9.14
C GLU A 137 27.18 7.39 9.02
N SER A 138 26.24 8.29 9.31
CA SER A 138 24.80 7.99 9.21
C SER A 138 24.37 7.68 7.77
N ILE A 139 24.88 8.44 6.80
CA ILE A 139 24.57 8.24 5.38
C ILE A 139 25.05 6.85 4.91
N PHE A 140 26.32 6.49 5.18
CA PHE A 140 26.87 5.21 4.74
C PHE A 140 26.36 4.01 5.57
N ASP A 141 26.04 4.20 6.83
CA ASP A 141 25.31 3.20 7.61
C ASP A 141 23.93 2.94 7.01
N ALA A 142 23.20 3.98 6.59
CA ALA A 142 21.91 3.81 5.93
C ALA A 142 22.05 3.04 4.59
N VAL A 143 23.11 3.27 3.81
CA VAL A 143 23.42 2.50 2.58
C VAL A 143 23.72 1.03 2.91
N LYS A 144 24.54 0.77 3.93
CA LYS A 144 24.83 -0.59 4.41
C LYS A 144 23.55 -1.32 4.87
N TYR A 145 22.72 -0.67 5.65
CA TYR A 145 21.48 -1.25 6.16
C TYR A 145 20.46 -1.49 5.06
N GLN A 146 20.35 -0.58 4.09
CA GLN A 146 19.58 -0.79 2.86
C GLN A 146 20.01 -2.08 2.15
N ALA A 147 21.32 -2.30 1.99
CA ALA A 147 21.86 -3.49 1.34
C ALA A 147 21.40 -4.78 2.03
N VAL A 148 21.52 -4.85 3.36
CA VAL A 148 21.12 -6.00 4.19
C VAL A 148 19.61 -6.25 4.09
N ILE A 149 18.80 -5.19 4.11
CA ILE A 149 17.33 -5.30 3.98
C ILE A 149 16.95 -5.79 2.58
N HIS A 150 17.55 -5.24 1.52
CA HIS A 150 17.26 -5.66 0.14
C HIS A 150 17.64 -7.12 -0.10
N GLN A 151 18.76 -7.58 0.44
CA GLN A 151 19.16 -8.99 0.38
C GLN A 151 18.07 -9.91 0.97
N SER A 152 17.38 -9.47 2.00
CA SER A 152 16.28 -10.20 2.66
C SER A 152 14.91 -10.03 1.98
N GLY A 153 14.81 -9.24 0.90
CA GLY A 153 13.59 -9.01 0.13
C GLY A 153 12.70 -7.89 0.65
N GLY A 154 13.18 -7.06 1.60
CA GLY A 154 12.49 -5.88 2.10
C GLY A 154 12.60 -4.67 1.16
N GLY A 155 11.65 -3.73 1.23
CA GLY A 155 11.72 -2.41 0.62
C GLY A 155 12.04 -1.35 1.67
N THR A 156 12.79 -0.33 1.30
CA THR A 156 13.27 0.72 2.22
C THR A 156 12.71 2.10 1.88
N GLY A 157 12.51 2.92 2.90
CA GLY A 157 12.15 4.32 2.75
C GLY A 157 13.06 5.23 3.55
N PHE A 158 13.32 6.41 3.02
CA PHE A 158 14.23 7.40 3.58
C PHE A 158 13.63 8.80 3.48
N SER A 159 13.84 9.61 4.52
CA SER A 159 13.75 11.05 4.42
C SER A 159 15.16 11.63 4.31
N PHE A 160 15.42 12.33 3.24
CA PHE A 160 16.68 13.07 3.04
C PHE A 160 16.60 14.51 3.54
N SER A 161 15.52 14.87 4.22
CA SER A 161 15.18 16.23 4.62
C SER A 161 16.05 16.79 5.73
N ARG A 162 16.80 15.94 6.44
CA ARG A 162 17.72 16.34 7.50
C ARG A 162 19.11 16.71 6.98
N LEU A 163 19.45 16.29 5.75
CA LEU A 163 20.74 16.59 5.15
C LEU A 163 20.84 18.09 4.82
N ARG A 164 21.98 18.70 5.10
CA ARG A 164 22.27 20.08 4.68
C ARG A 164 22.20 20.23 3.17
N PRO A 165 21.80 21.40 2.67
CA PRO A 165 21.65 21.60 1.22
C PRO A 165 23.00 21.59 0.49
N HIS A 166 22.91 21.42 -0.83
CA HIS A 166 24.04 21.60 -1.73
C HIS A 166 24.70 22.98 -1.51
N ALA A 167 26.03 23.00 -1.63
CA ALA A 167 26.87 24.18 -1.43
C ALA A 167 26.85 24.80 -0.01
N ASP A 168 26.23 24.15 0.99
CA ASP A 168 26.37 24.58 2.39
C ASP A 168 27.80 24.30 2.89
N ARG A 169 28.29 25.15 3.82
CA ARG A 169 29.66 25.03 4.35
C ARG A 169 29.78 23.88 5.34
N VAL A 170 30.82 23.08 5.16
CA VAL A 170 31.20 22.02 6.12
C VAL A 170 32.29 22.57 7.03
N ALA A 171 31.94 22.86 8.29
CA ALA A 171 32.83 23.51 9.26
C ALA A 171 34.14 22.73 9.49
N THR A 172 34.09 21.40 9.50
CA THR A 172 35.24 20.52 9.80
C THR A 172 36.30 20.47 8.70
N THR A 173 35.91 20.65 7.43
CA THR A 173 36.81 20.52 6.27
C THR A 173 36.98 21.83 5.48
N SER A 174 36.28 22.88 5.87
CA SER A 174 36.15 24.14 5.10
C SER A 174 35.66 23.95 3.65
N GLY A 175 35.14 22.77 3.33
CA GLY A 175 34.57 22.40 2.04
C GLY A 175 33.10 22.77 1.90
N ILE A 176 32.50 22.32 0.80
CA ILE A 176 31.09 22.51 0.48
C ILE A 176 30.37 21.15 0.48
N ALA A 177 29.12 21.14 0.95
CA ALA A 177 28.28 19.96 0.98
C ALA A 177 27.77 19.57 -0.42
N SER A 178 27.67 18.26 -0.67
CA SER A 178 27.14 17.72 -1.93
C SER A 178 25.61 17.79 -2.00
N GLY A 179 24.93 17.90 -0.85
CA GLY A 179 23.47 17.92 -0.75
C GLY A 179 22.78 16.54 -0.88
N PRO A 180 21.47 16.47 -0.58
CA PRO A 180 20.71 15.22 -0.55
C PRO A 180 20.67 14.50 -1.89
N VAL A 181 20.53 15.22 -3.00
CA VAL A 181 20.43 14.66 -4.35
C VAL A 181 21.65 13.83 -4.74
N SER A 182 22.85 14.34 -4.42
CA SER A 182 24.11 13.62 -4.69
C SER A 182 24.22 12.34 -3.87
N PHE A 183 23.85 12.37 -2.60
CA PHE A 183 23.87 11.17 -1.76
C PHE A 183 22.83 10.13 -2.21
N MET A 184 21.65 10.54 -2.66
CA MET A 184 20.65 9.61 -3.23
C MET A 184 21.21 8.79 -4.39
N GLN A 185 22.14 9.31 -5.17
CA GLN A 185 22.80 8.57 -6.25
C GLN A 185 23.60 7.36 -5.71
N VAL A 186 24.24 7.51 -4.54
CA VAL A 186 24.96 6.40 -3.88
C VAL A 186 23.98 5.27 -3.50
N PHE A 187 22.84 5.60 -2.90
CA PHE A 187 21.79 4.63 -2.56
C PHE A 187 21.24 3.94 -3.82
N ASN A 188 21.02 4.69 -4.90
CA ASN A 188 20.51 4.15 -6.16
C ASN A 188 21.50 3.14 -6.76
N THR A 189 22.79 3.48 -6.83
CA THR A 189 23.85 2.62 -7.35
C THR A 189 24.03 1.37 -6.50
N ALA A 190 24.04 1.51 -5.17
CA ALA A 190 24.09 0.36 -4.26
C ALA A 190 22.93 -0.62 -4.50
N THR A 191 21.71 -0.11 -4.74
CA THR A 191 20.56 -0.94 -5.06
C THR A 191 20.71 -1.68 -6.40
N ASP A 192 21.30 -1.06 -7.41
CA ASP A 192 21.53 -1.69 -8.70
C ASP A 192 22.49 -2.88 -8.60
N VAL A 193 23.54 -2.73 -7.82
CA VAL A 193 24.54 -3.79 -7.61
C VAL A 193 23.95 -4.98 -6.86
N ILE A 194 23.11 -4.75 -5.86
CA ILE A 194 22.54 -5.79 -5.00
C ILE A 194 21.50 -6.67 -5.71
N LYS A 195 20.92 -6.23 -6.81
CA LYS A 195 20.00 -7.03 -7.63
C LYS A 195 20.57 -8.40 -8.03
N GLN A 196 21.89 -8.52 -8.17
CA GLN A 196 22.53 -9.73 -8.68
C GLN A 196 22.49 -10.92 -7.71
N GLY A 197 22.14 -10.72 -6.41
CA GLY A 197 22.12 -11.79 -5.41
C GLY A 197 20.74 -12.07 -4.76
N GLY A 198 19.71 -11.24 -5.00
CA GLY A 198 18.44 -11.30 -4.30
C GLY A 198 17.30 -11.93 -5.11
N THR A 199 16.33 -12.53 -4.42
CA THR A 199 15.12 -13.12 -5.01
C THR A 199 14.07 -12.06 -5.39
N ARG A 200 14.23 -10.81 -4.94
CA ARG A 200 13.36 -9.66 -5.21
C ARG A 200 14.21 -8.43 -5.47
N ARG A 201 13.86 -7.63 -6.49
CA ARG A 201 14.49 -6.34 -6.75
C ARG A 201 14.27 -5.40 -5.55
N GLY A 202 15.35 -4.77 -5.06
CA GLY A 202 15.27 -3.72 -4.07
C GLY A 202 14.49 -2.51 -4.61
N ALA A 203 13.74 -1.85 -3.75
CA ALA A 203 13.04 -0.61 -4.07
C ALA A 203 13.14 0.35 -2.90
N ASN A 204 13.33 1.63 -3.21
CA ASN A 204 13.46 2.71 -2.24
C ASN A 204 12.34 3.73 -2.39
N MET A 205 11.94 4.37 -1.29
CA MET A 205 11.25 5.65 -1.27
C MET A 205 12.24 6.72 -0.85
N GLY A 206 12.36 7.78 -1.64
CA GLY A 206 13.07 9.00 -1.27
C GLY A 206 12.08 10.13 -1.03
N ILE A 207 12.12 10.73 0.15
CA ILE A 207 11.28 11.87 0.51
C ILE A 207 12.17 13.08 0.79
N LEU A 208 11.80 14.22 0.21
CA LEU A 208 12.36 15.52 0.56
C LEU A 208 11.23 16.48 0.91
N ARG A 209 11.36 17.18 2.05
CA ARG A 209 10.37 18.19 2.46
C ARG A 209 10.34 19.34 1.46
N VAL A 210 9.15 19.87 1.23
CA VAL A 210 8.92 20.99 0.30
C VAL A 210 9.66 22.26 0.70
N ASP A 211 9.97 22.44 1.98
CA ASP A 211 10.70 23.58 2.54
C ASP A 211 12.23 23.38 2.58
N HIS A 212 12.74 22.28 2.04
CA HIS A 212 14.18 22.07 1.88
C HIS A 212 14.75 22.95 0.75
N PRO A 213 15.95 23.56 0.90
CA PRO A 213 16.55 24.40 -0.15
C PRO A 213 16.70 23.74 -1.50
N ASP A 214 17.01 22.42 -1.55
CA ASP A 214 17.25 21.65 -2.78
C ASP A 214 15.97 21.03 -3.36
N VAL A 215 14.79 21.49 -2.96
CA VAL A 215 13.51 20.88 -3.38
C VAL A 215 13.29 20.93 -4.90
N LEU A 216 13.76 21.98 -5.58
CA LEU A 216 13.60 22.11 -7.03
C LEU A 216 14.48 21.10 -7.78
N ASP A 217 15.69 20.86 -7.30
CA ASP A 217 16.60 19.85 -7.87
C ASP A 217 16.06 18.44 -7.64
N PHE A 218 15.51 18.19 -6.45
CA PHE A 218 14.83 16.92 -6.16
C PHE A 218 13.61 16.67 -7.07
N ILE A 219 12.78 17.67 -7.33
CA ILE A 219 11.64 17.59 -8.26
C ILE A 219 12.12 17.24 -9.68
N ALA A 220 13.28 17.74 -10.10
CA ALA A 220 13.81 17.53 -11.43
C ALA A 220 14.53 16.18 -11.62
N LEU A 221 14.82 15.42 -10.57
CA LEU A 221 15.67 14.23 -10.58
C LEU A 221 15.32 13.17 -11.63
N LYS A 222 14.03 12.92 -11.86
CA LYS A 222 13.55 11.92 -12.82
C LYS A 222 13.09 12.50 -14.16
N GLN A 223 13.52 13.70 -14.48
CA GLN A 223 13.22 14.29 -15.80
C GLN A 223 14.10 13.71 -16.92
N GLN A 224 15.22 13.08 -16.57
CA GLN A 224 16.05 12.35 -17.51
C GLN A 224 15.67 10.87 -17.52
N PRO A 225 15.49 10.24 -18.70
CA PRO A 225 15.23 8.80 -18.80
C PRO A 225 16.33 7.98 -18.10
N GLY A 226 15.93 6.96 -17.34
CA GLY A 226 16.85 6.08 -16.64
C GLY A 226 17.42 6.62 -15.32
N ALA A 227 17.14 7.86 -14.93
CA ALA A 227 17.60 8.40 -13.66
C ALA A 227 16.82 7.79 -12.47
N MET A 228 17.54 7.46 -11.39
CA MET A 228 16.96 7.00 -10.11
C MET A 228 15.95 5.86 -10.24
N THR A 229 16.24 4.85 -11.05
CA THR A 229 15.31 3.75 -11.38
C THR A 229 14.92 2.89 -10.19
N ASN A 230 15.68 2.90 -9.08
CA ASN A 230 15.43 2.14 -7.87
C ASN A 230 14.72 2.96 -6.78
N PHE A 231 14.43 4.22 -7.05
CA PHE A 231 13.67 5.08 -6.16
C PHE A 231 12.26 5.36 -6.68
N ASN A 232 11.29 5.36 -5.79
CA ASN A 232 10.09 6.15 -5.91
C ASN A 232 10.35 7.47 -5.17
N LEU A 233 10.03 8.60 -5.79
CA LEU A 233 10.26 9.92 -5.21
C LEU A 233 8.94 10.53 -4.77
N SER A 234 8.93 11.18 -3.60
CA SER A 234 7.78 11.96 -3.14
C SER A 234 8.23 13.25 -2.46
N VAL A 235 7.55 14.35 -2.78
CA VAL A 235 7.73 15.61 -2.05
C VAL A 235 6.88 15.59 -0.79
N GLY A 236 7.51 15.84 0.37
CA GLY A 236 6.83 15.95 1.65
C GLY A 236 6.17 17.32 1.79
N LEU A 237 4.88 17.40 1.46
CA LEU A 237 4.10 18.65 1.57
C LEU A 237 3.65 18.90 3.01
N THR A 238 3.67 20.19 3.41
CA THR A 238 3.19 20.63 4.72
C THR A 238 1.91 21.45 4.57
N ASP A 239 1.11 21.50 5.63
CA ASP A 239 -0.09 22.36 5.67
C ASP A 239 0.26 23.84 5.49
N ALA A 240 1.44 24.25 5.95
CA ALA A 240 1.94 25.62 5.75
C ALA A 240 2.16 25.93 4.26
N PHE A 241 2.75 24.98 3.52
CA PHE A 241 2.92 25.10 2.08
C PHE A 241 1.57 25.12 1.35
N MET A 242 0.65 24.21 1.69
CA MET A 242 -0.68 24.15 1.06
C MET A 242 -1.48 25.43 1.29
N ARG A 243 -1.43 26.01 2.50
CA ARG A 243 -2.03 27.32 2.76
C ARG A 243 -1.35 28.47 1.98
N ALA A 244 -0.02 28.43 1.80
CA ALA A 244 0.68 29.40 0.98
C ALA A 244 0.31 29.29 -0.50
N LEU A 245 0.13 28.07 -0.99
CA LEU A 245 -0.33 27.78 -2.35
C LEU A 245 -1.74 28.34 -2.60
N GLU A 246 -2.70 28.00 -1.74
CA GLU A 246 -4.08 28.49 -1.79
C GLU A 246 -4.15 30.02 -1.84
N ARG A 247 -3.35 30.69 -0.99
CA ARG A 247 -3.30 32.14 -0.89
C ARG A 247 -2.36 32.81 -1.90
N ARG A 248 -1.74 32.04 -2.79
CA ARG A 248 -0.74 32.50 -3.78
C ARG A 248 0.40 33.30 -3.14
N ARG A 249 0.89 32.86 -1.97
CA ARG A 249 1.95 33.51 -1.22
C ARG A 249 3.29 32.82 -1.40
N THR A 250 4.35 33.49 -0.94
CA THR A 250 5.66 32.89 -0.79
C THR A 250 5.75 32.10 0.51
N TYR A 251 6.61 31.07 0.53
CA TYR A 251 7.01 30.35 1.72
C TYR A 251 8.53 30.31 1.85
N ALA A 252 9.05 30.00 3.02
CA ALA A 252 10.48 29.95 3.27
C ALA A 252 11.04 28.58 2.98
N LEU A 253 12.19 28.51 2.32
CA LEU A 253 13.08 27.37 2.32
C LEU A 253 13.99 27.49 3.54
N VAL A 254 14.10 26.40 4.31
CA VAL A 254 14.78 26.36 5.60
C VAL A 254 15.95 25.40 5.53
N ASN A 255 17.14 25.87 5.86
CA ASN A 255 18.30 25.00 6.00
C ASN A 255 18.11 24.10 7.24
N PRO A 256 18.04 22.75 7.07
CA PRO A 256 17.76 21.85 8.18
C PRO A 256 18.87 21.81 9.23
N HIS A 257 20.13 22.11 8.85
CA HIS A 257 21.25 22.14 9.76
C HIS A 257 21.22 23.36 10.71
N THR A 258 20.85 24.53 10.18
CA THR A 258 20.83 25.77 10.95
C THR A 258 19.46 26.18 11.50
N GLY A 259 18.39 25.56 10.97
CA GLY A 259 17.00 25.94 11.25
C GLY A 259 16.60 27.32 10.70
N LYS A 260 17.46 27.97 9.91
CA LYS A 260 17.23 29.33 9.41
C LYS A 260 16.67 29.34 8.00
N PRO A 261 15.76 30.28 7.70
CA PRO A 261 15.34 30.56 6.33
C PRO A 261 16.53 31.03 5.48
N VAL A 262 16.73 30.42 4.31
CA VAL A 262 17.80 30.80 3.36
C VAL A 262 17.25 31.51 2.14
N ARG A 263 16.00 31.23 1.77
CA ARG A 263 15.35 31.80 0.59
C ARG A 263 13.84 31.74 0.73
N ARG A 264 13.12 32.57 0.03
CA ARG A 264 11.66 32.49 -0.14
C ARG A 264 11.33 32.24 -1.61
N LEU A 265 10.38 31.34 -1.85
CA LEU A 265 9.85 31.06 -3.19
C LEU A 265 8.34 31.22 -3.21
N PRO A 266 7.74 31.61 -4.34
CA PRO A 266 6.29 31.48 -4.54
C PRO A 266 5.87 30.03 -4.44
N ALA A 267 4.87 29.70 -3.62
CA ALA A 267 4.37 28.33 -3.50
C ALA A 267 3.83 27.79 -4.84
N THR A 268 3.23 28.67 -5.65
CA THR A 268 2.77 28.34 -7.01
C THR A 268 3.90 27.88 -7.92
N LEU A 269 5.07 28.54 -7.88
CA LEU A 269 6.23 28.14 -8.69
C LEU A 269 6.66 26.70 -8.39
N VAL A 270 6.79 26.36 -7.11
CA VAL A 270 7.25 25.03 -6.69
C VAL A 270 6.19 23.98 -7.02
N PHE A 271 4.92 24.30 -6.78
CA PHE A 271 3.81 23.40 -7.11
C PHE A 271 3.68 23.16 -8.62
N ASP A 272 3.82 24.20 -9.44
CA ASP A 272 3.78 24.05 -10.91
C ASP A 272 4.94 23.18 -11.41
N ARG A 273 6.16 23.33 -10.84
CA ARG A 273 7.30 22.44 -11.17
C ARG A 273 7.03 21.00 -10.78
N LEU A 274 6.48 20.77 -9.60
CA LEU A 274 6.09 19.45 -9.10
C LEU A 274 5.04 18.80 -10.01
N VAL A 275 3.99 19.54 -10.34
CA VAL A 275 2.90 19.09 -11.23
C VAL A 275 3.42 18.74 -12.63
N GLN A 276 4.26 19.59 -13.22
CA GLN A 276 4.87 19.34 -14.54
C GLN A 276 5.75 18.07 -14.52
N ALA A 277 6.56 17.89 -13.48
CA ALA A 277 7.40 16.71 -13.33
C ALA A 277 6.55 15.43 -13.21
N ALA A 278 5.55 15.44 -12.31
CA ALA A 278 4.64 14.31 -12.11
C ALA A 278 3.83 13.98 -13.38
N TRP A 279 3.37 14.98 -14.13
CA TRP A 279 2.67 14.79 -15.41
C TRP A 279 3.57 14.16 -16.47
N LYS A 280 4.85 14.55 -16.52
CA LYS A 280 5.80 14.10 -17.53
C LYS A 280 6.27 12.67 -17.29
N SER A 281 6.57 12.28 -16.03
CA SER A 281 7.20 11.01 -15.69
C SER A 281 6.45 10.16 -14.66
N GLY A 282 5.33 10.66 -14.10
CA GLY A 282 4.63 10.02 -12.98
C GLY A 282 5.29 10.30 -11.61
N GLU A 283 6.40 11.04 -11.58
CA GLU A 283 7.15 11.34 -10.36
C GLU A 283 7.70 12.77 -10.34
N PRO A 284 7.85 13.38 -9.13
CA PRO A 284 7.55 12.81 -7.81
C PRO A 284 6.05 12.73 -7.52
N GLY A 285 5.67 11.76 -6.68
CA GLY A 285 4.42 11.79 -5.96
C GLY A 285 4.45 12.80 -4.81
N VAL A 286 3.41 12.80 -3.97
CA VAL A 286 3.32 13.64 -2.78
C VAL A 286 2.99 12.82 -1.54
N VAL A 287 3.54 13.23 -0.39
CA VAL A 287 3.11 12.76 0.94
C VAL A 287 2.76 13.99 1.78
N PHE A 288 1.64 13.93 2.49
CA PHE A 288 1.15 15.02 3.33
C PHE A 288 1.61 14.79 4.77
N LEU A 289 2.79 15.34 5.10
CA LEU A 289 3.50 15.06 6.36
C LEU A 289 2.68 15.42 7.59
N ASP A 290 1.98 16.55 7.58
CA ASP A 290 1.16 16.98 8.71
C ASP A 290 -0.07 16.06 8.88
N THR A 291 -0.69 15.62 7.80
CA THR A 291 -1.79 14.63 7.83
C THR A 291 -1.31 13.29 8.40
N ILE A 292 -0.13 12.82 7.99
CA ILE A 292 0.49 11.62 8.55
C ILE A 292 0.73 11.77 10.04
N ASN A 293 1.32 12.89 10.48
CA ASN A 293 1.68 13.11 11.88
C ASN A 293 0.47 13.40 12.78
N ARG A 294 -0.59 14.02 12.27
CA ARG A 294 -1.88 14.09 12.98
C ARG A 294 -2.47 12.71 13.29
N ALA A 295 -2.20 11.72 12.44
CA ALA A 295 -2.66 10.34 12.62
C ALA A 295 -1.63 9.44 13.33
N ASN A 296 -0.42 9.92 13.63
CA ASN A 296 0.62 9.15 14.31
C ASN A 296 0.11 8.65 15.68
N PRO A 297 0.06 7.32 15.92
CA PRO A 297 -0.43 6.79 17.19
C PRO A 297 0.57 6.97 18.34
N THR A 298 1.86 7.18 18.02
CA THR A 298 2.97 7.25 18.98
C THR A 298 3.83 8.51 18.82
N PRO A 299 3.23 9.72 18.90
CA PRO A 299 3.96 10.98 18.68
C PRO A 299 5.08 11.23 19.70
N GLN A 300 5.02 10.59 20.88
CA GLN A 300 6.07 10.66 21.89
C GLN A 300 7.38 9.98 21.46
N LEU A 301 7.35 9.15 20.41
CA LEU A 301 8.54 8.50 19.85
C LEU A 301 9.17 9.31 18.70
N GLY A 302 8.55 10.40 18.28
CA GLY A 302 9.03 11.27 17.21
C GLY A 302 8.03 11.46 16.07
N ALA A 303 8.43 12.28 15.10
CA ALA A 303 7.67 12.54 13.90
C ALA A 303 7.94 11.46 12.83
N ILE A 304 6.92 11.14 12.06
CA ILE A 304 7.04 10.28 10.87
C ILE A 304 7.47 11.18 9.71
N GLU A 305 8.62 10.88 9.11
CA GLU A 305 9.22 11.66 8.02
C GLU A 305 9.28 10.91 6.70
N ALA A 306 9.08 9.58 6.73
CA ALA A 306 9.17 8.74 5.55
C ALA A 306 8.10 7.65 5.53
N THR A 307 7.97 7.03 4.36
CA THR A 307 7.12 5.86 4.12
C THR A 307 7.94 4.76 3.43
N ASN A 308 7.38 3.55 3.35
CA ASN A 308 7.89 2.50 2.47
C ASN A 308 7.76 2.89 0.97
N PRO A 309 8.32 2.10 0.03
CA PRO A 309 8.32 2.44 -1.41
C PRO A 309 6.95 2.69 -2.04
N CYS A 310 5.90 2.03 -1.55
CA CYS A 310 4.54 2.17 -2.10
C CYS A 310 3.67 3.20 -1.36
N GLY A 311 4.19 3.82 -0.28
CA GLY A 311 3.51 4.91 0.45
C GLY A 311 2.44 4.48 1.44
N GLU A 312 2.08 3.19 1.53
CA GLU A 312 1.05 2.70 2.44
C GLU A 312 1.48 2.58 3.89
N GLN A 313 2.80 2.65 4.18
CA GLN A 313 3.35 2.50 5.52
C GLN A 313 4.18 3.73 5.93
N PRO A 314 3.55 4.77 6.45
CA PRO A 314 4.24 5.82 7.19
C PRO A 314 4.80 5.24 8.49
N LEU A 315 6.11 5.25 8.65
CA LEU A 315 6.83 4.63 9.76
C LEU A 315 7.83 5.60 10.38
N LEU A 316 8.09 5.41 11.67
CA LEU A 316 9.22 6.06 12.35
C LEU A 316 10.53 5.41 11.88
N ALA A 317 11.64 6.09 12.13
CA ALA A 317 12.98 5.55 11.88
C ALA A 317 13.17 4.19 12.58
N TYR A 318 13.79 3.23 11.88
CA TYR A 318 14.00 1.84 12.30
C TYR A 318 12.71 1.03 12.52
N GLU A 319 11.54 1.51 12.15
CA GLU A 319 10.35 0.68 12.17
C GLU A 319 10.24 -0.18 10.90
N SER A 320 9.63 -1.34 11.07
CA SER A 320 9.17 -2.19 9.98
C SER A 320 7.70 -2.54 10.14
N CYS A 321 7.08 -3.02 9.08
CA CYS A 321 5.68 -3.43 9.12
C CYS A 321 5.47 -4.78 8.43
N THR A 322 4.54 -5.54 9.00
CA THR A 322 4.05 -6.80 8.47
C THR A 322 2.66 -6.59 7.90
N LEU A 323 2.46 -7.02 6.65
CA LEU A 323 1.24 -6.78 5.89
C LEU A 323 0.53 -8.08 5.54
N GLY A 324 -0.79 -8.01 5.42
CA GLY A 324 -1.61 -9.07 4.87
C GLY A 324 -2.90 -8.51 4.29
N SER A 325 -3.48 -9.22 3.34
CA SER A 325 -4.69 -8.75 2.65
C SER A 325 -5.75 -9.83 2.56
N ILE A 326 -6.98 -9.43 2.87
CA ILE A 326 -8.17 -10.25 2.72
C ILE A 326 -8.60 -10.18 1.25
N ASN A 327 -8.83 -11.33 0.62
CA ASN A 327 -9.45 -11.39 -0.70
C ASN A 327 -10.96 -11.26 -0.57
N VAL A 328 -11.48 -10.06 -0.78
CA VAL A 328 -12.90 -9.78 -0.55
C VAL A 328 -13.84 -10.51 -1.52
N THR A 329 -13.33 -11.04 -2.63
CA THR A 329 -14.12 -11.85 -3.57
C THR A 329 -14.54 -13.20 -2.99
N ARG A 330 -13.88 -13.67 -1.93
CA ARG A 330 -14.19 -14.92 -1.24
C ARG A 330 -15.35 -14.79 -0.26
N PHE A 331 -15.83 -13.57 -0.01
CA PHE A 331 -16.91 -13.24 0.92
C PHE A 331 -18.16 -12.78 0.18
N LEU A 332 -18.47 -13.46 -0.92
CA LEU A 332 -19.71 -13.26 -1.66
C LEU A 332 -20.68 -14.41 -1.37
N THR A 333 -21.89 -14.07 -1.01
CA THR A 333 -23.02 -15.00 -0.90
C THR A 333 -24.10 -14.62 -1.92
N ARG A 334 -24.97 -15.57 -2.28
CA ARG A 334 -26.04 -15.34 -3.23
C ARG A 334 -27.39 -15.32 -2.52
N GLN A 335 -28.04 -14.17 -2.53
CA GLN A 335 -29.37 -13.99 -1.97
C GLN A 335 -30.32 -13.53 -3.08
N ARG A 336 -31.47 -14.20 -3.23
CA ARG A 336 -32.51 -13.85 -4.23
C ARG A 336 -31.94 -13.54 -5.62
N ASN A 337 -31.02 -14.36 -6.10
CA ASN A 337 -30.35 -14.23 -7.40
C ASN A 337 -29.35 -13.05 -7.55
N ARG A 338 -29.03 -12.35 -6.47
CA ARG A 338 -27.99 -11.28 -6.43
C ARG A 338 -26.85 -11.67 -5.49
N HIS A 339 -25.65 -11.22 -5.82
CA HIS A 339 -24.52 -11.32 -4.92
C HIS A 339 -24.63 -10.26 -3.83
N THR A 340 -24.29 -10.64 -2.59
CA THR A 340 -24.16 -9.76 -1.43
C THR A 340 -22.89 -10.11 -0.67
N ILE A 341 -22.38 -9.18 0.13
CA ILE A 341 -21.18 -9.42 0.95
C ILE A 341 -21.60 -10.21 2.19
N ASP A 342 -20.87 -11.30 2.48
CA ASP A 342 -21.01 -12.12 3.67
C ASP A 342 -20.19 -11.50 4.81
N TYR A 343 -20.80 -10.56 5.53
CA TYR A 343 -20.17 -9.87 6.65
C TYR A 343 -19.94 -10.76 7.86
N ASP A 344 -20.78 -11.78 8.08
CA ASP A 344 -20.64 -12.71 9.22
C ASP A 344 -19.35 -13.53 9.05
N ARG A 345 -19.16 -14.11 7.89
CA ARG A 345 -17.93 -14.84 7.59
C ARG A 345 -16.68 -13.93 7.57
N LEU A 346 -16.84 -12.69 7.13
CA LEU A 346 -15.76 -11.71 7.17
C LEU A 346 -15.39 -11.38 8.63
N ALA A 347 -16.38 -11.23 9.53
CA ALA A 347 -16.16 -11.04 10.96
C ALA A 347 -15.37 -12.19 11.60
N ASP A 348 -15.60 -13.43 11.17
CA ASP A 348 -14.91 -14.61 11.70
C ASP A 348 -13.42 -14.65 11.37
N ILE A 349 -13.03 -14.18 10.17
CA ILE A 349 -11.64 -14.29 9.72
C ILE A 349 -10.77 -13.09 10.09
N ILE A 350 -11.35 -11.91 10.34
CA ILE A 350 -10.58 -10.71 10.69
C ILE A 350 -9.76 -10.90 11.97
N PRO A 351 -10.31 -11.41 13.08
CA PRO A 351 -9.53 -11.64 14.31
C PRO A 351 -8.38 -12.65 14.10
N LEU A 352 -8.63 -13.67 13.28
CA LEU A 352 -7.61 -14.66 12.95
C LEU A 352 -6.49 -14.07 12.10
N SER A 353 -6.82 -13.18 11.17
CA SER A 353 -5.86 -12.44 10.34
C SER A 353 -5.01 -11.47 11.16
N VAL A 354 -5.63 -10.73 12.10
CA VAL A 354 -4.91 -9.84 13.03
C VAL A 354 -3.95 -10.64 13.92
N ARG A 355 -4.40 -11.76 14.49
CA ARG A 355 -3.53 -12.66 15.28
C ARG A 355 -2.39 -13.24 14.45
N PHE A 356 -2.65 -13.61 13.20
CA PHE A 356 -1.60 -14.06 12.28
C PHE A 356 -0.51 -12.99 12.12
N LEU A 357 -0.90 -11.75 11.85
CA LEU A 357 0.04 -10.64 11.65
C LEU A 357 0.79 -10.26 12.94
N ASP A 358 0.14 -10.29 14.10
CA ASP A 358 0.82 -10.09 15.40
C ASP A 358 1.85 -11.20 15.65
N ASN A 359 1.50 -12.47 15.34
CA ASN A 359 2.41 -13.61 15.46
C ASN A 359 3.61 -13.51 14.49
N VAL A 360 3.43 -12.93 13.29
CA VAL A 360 4.54 -12.71 12.35
C VAL A 360 5.60 -11.80 12.96
N LEU A 361 5.22 -10.76 13.73
CA LEU A 361 6.18 -9.88 14.42
C LEU A 361 7.07 -10.66 15.38
N ASP A 362 6.49 -11.61 16.13
CA ASP A 362 7.22 -12.42 17.11
C ASP A 362 8.09 -13.51 16.45
N ARG A 363 7.78 -13.88 15.19
CA ARG A 363 8.54 -14.89 14.44
C ARG A 363 9.62 -14.29 13.55
N THR A 364 9.58 -12.98 13.31
CA THR A 364 10.52 -12.30 12.39
C THR A 364 11.93 -12.27 13.00
N GLN A 365 12.91 -12.72 12.24
CA GLN A 365 14.32 -12.39 12.48
C GLN A 365 14.61 -11.06 11.77
N PHE A 366 14.72 -10.01 12.56
CA PHE A 366 14.97 -8.68 12.02
C PHE A 366 16.42 -8.55 11.56
N PRO A 367 16.69 -7.86 10.44
CA PRO A 367 18.04 -7.74 9.89
C PRO A 367 18.99 -6.89 10.75
N LEU A 368 18.45 -6.05 11.63
CA LEU A 368 19.20 -5.17 12.54
C LEU A 368 18.56 -5.15 13.94
N PRO A 369 19.37 -5.12 15.03
CA PRO A 369 18.83 -5.03 16.40
C PRO A 369 17.95 -3.79 16.62
N ALA A 370 18.32 -2.62 16.07
CA ALA A 370 17.55 -1.39 16.18
C ALA A 370 16.15 -1.54 15.53
N ILE A 371 16.04 -2.26 14.39
CA ILE A 371 14.75 -2.54 13.76
C ILE A 371 13.89 -3.45 14.64
N ALA A 372 14.49 -4.47 15.28
CA ALA A 372 13.78 -5.34 16.21
C ALA A 372 13.20 -4.52 17.37
N GLU A 373 14.04 -3.70 18.03
CA GLU A 373 13.63 -2.85 19.14
C GLU A 373 12.48 -1.92 18.76
N HIS A 374 12.67 -1.10 17.71
CA HIS A 374 11.70 -0.09 17.31
C HIS A 374 10.38 -0.71 16.82
N THR A 375 10.44 -1.78 16.03
CA THR A 375 9.26 -2.48 15.54
C THR A 375 8.46 -3.12 16.69
N LEU A 376 9.12 -3.79 17.61
CA LEU A 376 8.46 -4.47 18.73
C LEU A 376 7.91 -3.48 19.78
N ARG A 377 8.46 -2.26 19.88
CA ARG A 377 7.94 -1.19 20.76
C ARG A 377 6.54 -0.73 20.34
N THR A 378 6.23 -0.71 19.06
CA THR A 378 4.95 -0.22 18.53
C THR A 378 4.07 -1.33 17.97
N ARG A 379 4.65 -2.47 17.60
CA ARG A 379 3.95 -3.64 17.03
C ARG A 379 2.98 -3.27 15.90
N LYS A 380 3.38 -2.38 15.02
CA LYS A 380 2.56 -1.98 13.87
C LYS A 380 2.35 -3.15 12.92
N ILE A 381 1.09 -3.39 12.56
CA ILE A 381 0.69 -4.34 11.50
C ILE A 381 -0.19 -3.61 10.49
N GLY A 382 -0.41 -4.22 9.33
CA GLY A 382 -1.26 -3.66 8.28
C GLY A 382 -2.13 -4.74 7.64
N LEU A 383 -3.37 -4.87 8.10
CA LEU A 383 -4.41 -5.67 7.48
C LEU A 383 -5.15 -4.82 6.44
N GLY A 384 -5.19 -5.29 5.20
CA GLY A 384 -5.90 -4.64 4.11
C GLY A 384 -6.75 -5.60 3.31
N ILE A 385 -7.09 -5.18 2.09
CA ILE A 385 -7.90 -5.98 1.16
C ILE A 385 -7.24 -6.10 -0.21
N MET A 386 -7.68 -7.07 -0.99
CA MET A 386 -7.45 -7.22 -2.43
C MET A 386 -8.74 -7.75 -3.08
N GLY A 387 -8.89 -7.57 -4.39
CA GLY A 387 -10.08 -8.03 -5.12
C GLY A 387 -11.25 -7.06 -5.10
N PHE A 388 -11.03 -5.77 -4.79
CA PHE A 388 -12.14 -4.82 -4.65
C PHE A 388 -12.86 -4.54 -5.98
N ALA A 389 -12.14 -4.39 -7.10
CA ALA A 389 -12.77 -4.21 -8.40
C ALA A 389 -13.59 -5.43 -8.81
N ASP A 390 -13.07 -6.64 -8.58
CA ASP A 390 -13.80 -7.88 -8.85
C ASP A 390 -15.05 -8.01 -7.97
N LEU A 391 -14.95 -7.64 -6.69
CA LEU A 391 -16.09 -7.60 -5.77
C LEU A 391 -17.21 -6.74 -6.35
N LEU A 392 -16.89 -5.51 -6.79
CA LEU A 392 -17.88 -4.59 -7.38
C LEU A 392 -18.51 -5.17 -8.64
N ILE A 393 -17.72 -5.79 -9.52
CA ILE A 393 -18.22 -6.46 -10.74
C ILE A 393 -19.22 -7.58 -10.38
N HIS A 394 -18.91 -8.41 -9.39
CA HIS A 394 -19.83 -9.46 -8.94
C HIS A 394 -21.10 -8.89 -8.31
N LEU A 395 -21.03 -7.74 -7.66
CA LEU A 395 -22.20 -7.02 -7.15
C LEU A 395 -23.00 -6.32 -8.24
N GLY A 396 -22.48 -6.21 -9.47
CA GLY A 396 -23.09 -5.49 -10.58
C GLY A 396 -22.93 -3.97 -10.48
N ILE A 397 -21.93 -3.48 -9.73
CA ILE A 397 -21.71 -2.05 -9.44
C ILE A 397 -20.48 -1.56 -10.23
N PRO A 398 -20.63 -0.57 -11.12
CA PRO A 398 -19.47 0.04 -11.77
C PRO A 398 -18.58 0.77 -10.76
N TYR A 399 -17.26 0.70 -10.97
CA TYR A 399 -16.27 1.24 -10.03
C TYR A 399 -16.38 2.77 -9.85
N ASP A 400 -16.77 3.50 -10.89
CA ASP A 400 -16.84 4.97 -10.94
C ASP A 400 -18.21 5.52 -10.50
N THR A 401 -18.87 4.88 -9.55
CA THR A 401 -20.17 5.29 -9.02
C THR A 401 -20.11 5.65 -7.53
N ASP A 402 -21.05 6.50 -7.09
CA ASP A 402 -21.21 6.79 -5.66
C ASP A 402 -21.62 5.55 -4.86
N GLU A 403 -22.28 4.58 -5.50
CA GLU A 403 -22.58 3.30 -4.87
C GLU A 403 -21.29 2.51 -4.56
N ALA A 404 -20.32 2.51 -5.47
CA ALA A 404 -19.01 1.91 -5.22
C ALA A 404 -18.27 2.58 -4.03
N LEU A 405 -18.36 3.92 -3.92
CA LEU A 405 -17.84 4.66 -2.76
C LEU A 405 -18.52 4.25 -1.46
N ARG A 406 -19.86 4.08 -1.48
CA ARG A 406 -20.62 3.62 -0.30
C ARG A 406 -20.27 2.18 0.10
N ILE A 407 -20.06 1.29 -0.87
CA ILE A 407 -19.60 -0.08 -0.60
C ILE A 407 -18.20 -0.06 0.00
N ALA A 408 -17.28 0.74 -0.53
CA ALA A 408 -15.93 0.91 0.00
C ALA A 408 -15.95 1.39 1.45
N ASP A 409 -16.73 2.42 1.75
CA ASP A 409 -16.90 3.00 3.09
C ASP A 409 -17.41 1.96 4.10
N ARG A 410 -18.50 1.29 3.75
CA ARG A 410 -19.11 0.26 4.59
C ARG A 410 -18.17 -0.93 4.82
N LEU A 411 -17.55 -1.44 3.76
CA LEU A 411 -16.68 -2.61 3.81
C LEU A 411 -15.43 -2.32 4.66
N MET A 412 -14.74 -1.22 4.37
CA MET A 412 -13.49 -0.92 5.08
C MET A 412 -13.76 -0.45 6.51
N GLY A 413 -14.85 0.27 6.77
CA GLY A 413 -15.29 0.63 8.12
C GLY A 413 -15.64 -0.61 8.97
N PHE A 414 -16.25 -1.63 8.35
CA PHE A 414 -16.50 -2.91 9.01
C PHE A 414 -15.18 -3.62 9.37
N ILE A 415 -14.23 -3.68 8.42
CA ILE A 415 -12.91 -4.31 8.64
C ILE A 415 -12.13 -3.55 9.72
N GLU A 416 -12.09 -2.23 9.68
CA GLU A 416 -11.44 -1.39 10.70
C GLU A 416 -11.98 -1.70 12.10
N THR A 417 -13.31 -1.66 12.26
CA THR A 417 -13.98 -1.90 13.55
C THR A 417 -13.61 -3.27 14.13
N HIS A 418 -13.69 -4.33 13.31
CA HIS A 418 -13.38 -5.68 13.76
C HIS A 418 -11.89 -5.92 13.98
N ALA A 419 -11.02 -5.31 13.17
CA ALA A 419 -9.58 -5.41 13.33
C ALA A 419 -9.09 -4.69 14.60
N HIS A 420 -9.64 -3.51 14.90
CA HIS A 420 -9.36 -2.80 16.15
C HIS A 420 -9.86 -3.59 17.37
N ALA A 421 -11.07 -4.17 17.31
CA ALA A 421 -11.60 -5.03 18.36
C ALA A 421 -10.72 -6.28 18.58
N ALA A 422 -10.24 -6.89 17.50
CA ALA A 422 -9.32 -8.04 17.55
C ALA A 422 -7.98 -7.67 18.22
N SER A 423 -7.39 -6.52 17.86
CA SER A 423 -6.16 -6.03 18.49
C SER A 423 -6.37 -5.67 19.97
N ALA A 424 -7.56 -5.15 20.33
CA ALA A 424 -7.93 -4.92 21.75
C ALA A 424 -8.10 -6.23 22.52
N ALA A 425 -8.68 -7.27 21.91
CA ALA A 425 -8.77 -8.60 22.51
C ALA A 425 -7.37 -9.20 22.73
N LEU A 426 -6.47 -9.10 21.73
CA LEU A 426 -5.07 -9.51 21.90
C LEU A 426 -4.35 -8.73 23.00
N ALA A 427 -4.65 -7.44 23.19
CA ALA A 427 -4.09 -6.67 24.30
C ALA A 427 -4.51 -7.20 25.65
N LYS A 428 -5.74 -7.70 25.81
CA LYS A 428 -6.20 -8.36 27.04
C LYS A 428 -5.48 -9.70 27.30
N GLU A 429 -5.17 -10.42 26.22
CA GLU A 429 -4.49 -11.72 26.31
C GLU A 429 -2.97 -11.61 26.52
N ARG A 430 -2.30 -10.64 25.85
CA ARG A 430 -0.85 -10.56 25.68
C ARG A 430 -0.23 -9.25 26.17
N GLY A 431 -1.03 -8.31 26.66
CA GLY A 431 -0.64 -6.94 26.99
C GLY A 431 -0.71 -6.01 25.77
N VAL A 432 -0.79 -4.73 26.05
CA VAL A 432 -0.70 -3.66 25.04
C VAL A 432 0.71 -3.61 24.40
N PHE A 433 0.88 -2.89 23.29
CA PHE A 433 2.22 -2.66 22.74
C PHE A 433 3.10 -1.89 23.74
N PRO A 434 4.43 -2.16 23.80
CA PRO A 434 5.31 -1.63 24.86
C PRO A 434 5.29 -0.10 25.00
N SER A 435 5.24 0.64 23.90
CA SER A 435 5.17 2.13 23.92
C SER A 435 3.75 2.68 24.02
N TYR A 436 2.80 1.91 24.56
CA TYR A 436 1.41 2.38 24.75
C TYR A 436 1.32 3.58 25.70
N ARG A 437 2.17 3.60 26.74
CA ARG A 437 2.24 4.74 27.68
C ARG A 437 2.60 6.02 26.92
N ASN A 438 1.88 7.11 27.20
CA ASN A 438 2.00 8.42 26.57
C ASN A 438 1.62 8.46 25.08
N SER A 439 1.16 7.36 24.52
CA SER A 439 0.65 7.29 23.14
C SER A 439 -0.70 8.02 23.00
N ARG A 440 -1.08 8.30 21.75
CA ARG A 440 -2.42 8.82 21.45
C ARG A 440 -3.51 7.84 21.88
N LEU A 441 -3.26 6.52 21.71
CA LEU A 441 -4.22 5.46 22.08
C LEU A 441 -4.45 5.38 23.59
N GLN A 442 -3.45 5.68 24.41
CA GLN A 442 -3.64 5.80 25.85
C GLN A 442 -4.54 7.00 26.18
N ARG A 443 -4.26 8.16 25.56
CA ARG A 443 -5.06 9.37 25.78
C ARG A 443 -6.52 9.23 25.38
N THR A 444 -6.82 8.39 24.39
CA THR A 444 -8.19 8.07 23.94
C THR A 444 -8.77 6.83 24.61
N HIS A 445 -8.09 6.26 25.62
CA HIS A 445 -8.52 5.06 26.34
C HIS A 445 -8.85 3.87 25.43
N THR A 446 -8.04 3.67 24.38
CA THR A 446 -8.21 2.60 23.39
C THR A 446 -7.03 1.60 23.47
N PRO A 447 -6.99 0.69 24.48
CA PRO A 447 -5.91 -0.27 24.61
C PRO A 447 -5.91 -1.25 23.43
N ARG A 448 -4.78 -1.34 22.73
CA ARG A 448 -4.58 -2.28 21.62
C ARG A 448 -3.21 -2.98 21.74
N ARG A 449 -3.10 -4.18 21.16
CA ARG A 449 -1.83 -4.90 21.03
C ARG A 449 -0.90 -4.26 20.00
N ASN A 450 -1.48 -3.60 19.00
CA ASN A 450 -0.79 -3.05 17.83
C ASN A 450 -1.10 -1.55 17.73
N ALA A 451 -0.09 -0.70 17.55
CA ALA A 451 -0.26 0.75 17.43
C ALA A 451 -1.04 1.13 16.15
N THR A 452 -0.81 0.41 15.05
CA THR A 452 -1.64 0.45 13.83
C THR A 452 -2.08 -0.96 13.47
N VAL A 453 -3.25 -1.10 12.83
CA VAL A 453 -3.82 -2.40 12.46
C VAL A 453 -4.19 -2.46 10.98
N THR A 454 -4.68 -1.36 10.39
CA THR A 454 -5.24 -1.33 9.03
C THR A 454 -4.37 -0.53 8.04
N THR A 455 -4.34 -0.99 6.79
CA THR A 455 -3.66 -0.35 5.65
C THR A 455 -4.24 -0.85 4.34
N ILE A 456 -3.97 -0.16 3.24
CA ILE A 456 -4.21 -0.70 1.90
C ILE A 456 -2.87 -0.84 1.17
N ALA A 457 -2.41 -2.07 1.06
CA ALA A 457 -1.19 -2.42 0.32
C ALA A 457 -1.48 -2.64 -1.18
N PRO A 458 -0.49 -2.51 -2.07
CA PRO A 458 -0.69 -2.70 -3.52
C PRO A 458 -1.01 -4.14 -3.92
N THR A 459 -0.66 -5.13 -3.13
CA THR A 459 -0.90 -6.58 -3.33
C THR A 459 -0.48 -7.15 -4.69
N GLY A 460 0.49 -6.50 -5.37
CA GLY A 460 0.83 -6.78 -6.76
C GLY A 460 1.07 -8.25 -7.12
N THR A 461 1.72 -9.03 -6.24
CA THR A 461 2.02 -10.44 -6.47
C THR A 461 1.02 -11.37 -5.77
N ILE A 462 0.62 -11.04 -4.54
CA ILE A 462 -0.30 -11.91 -3.79
C ILE A 462 -1.70 -11.92 -4.39
N SER A 463 -2.13 -10.87 -5.08
CA SER A 463 -3.39 -10.85 -5.84
C SER A 463 -3.38 -11.82 -7.03
N ILE A 464 -2.21 -11.99 -7.69
CA ILE A 464 -2.06 -13.02 -8.75
C ILE A 464 -2.20 -14.43 -8.16
N ILE A 465 -1.61 -14.67 -6.97
CA ILE A 465 -1.75 -15.95 -6.26
C ILE A 465 -3.22 -16.18 -5.85
N ALA A 466 -3.89 -15.12 -5.38
CA ALA A 466 -5.29 -15.16 -4.94
C ALA A 466 -6.31 -15.14 -6.10
N ASP A 467 -5.83 -14.93 -7.34
CA ASP A 467 -6.64 -14.84 -8.57
C ASP A 467 -7.73 -13.77 -8.47
N CYS A 468 -7.31 -12.54 -8.11
CA CYS A 468 -8.19 -11.37 -7.99
C CYS A 468 -7.47 -10.06 -8.35
N SER A 469 -8.22 -8.97 -8.47
CA SER A 469 -7.71 -7.62 -8.70
C SER A 469 -6.81 -7.15 -7.55
N ALA A 470 -5.85 -6.27 -7.85
CA ALA A 470 -4.86 -5.81 -6.89
C ALA A 470 -5.43 -4.72 -5.96
N GLY A 471 -5.36 -4.94 -4.65
CA GLY A 471 -5.78 -3.96 -3.64
C GLY A 471 -7.16 -3.39 -3.88
N ILE A 472 -7.20 -2.08 -3.99
CA ILE A 472 -8.41 -1.30 -4.32
C ILE A 472 -8.33 -0.68 -5.72
N GLU A 473 -7.35 -1.10 -6.53
CA GLU A 473 -7.24 -0.57 -7.89
C GLU A 473 -8.42 -1.01 -8.77
N PRO A 474 -8.90 -0.16 -9.68
CA PRO A 474 -9.83 -0.58 -10.72
C PRO A 474 -9.13 -1.52 -11.71
N LEU A 475 -9.86 -2.15 -12.59
CA LEU A 475 -9.26 -2.90 -13.69
C LEU A 475 -8.39 -1.96 -14.54
N TYR A 476 -7.14 -2.35 -14.79
CA TYR A 476 -6.27 -1.62 -15.71
C TYR A 476 -6.75 -1.77 -17.17
N GLY A 477 -7.19 -2.97 -17.51
CA GLY A 477 -7.78 -3.35 -18.80
C GLY A 477 -8.48 -4.70 -18.65
N ILE A 478 -9.28 -5.08 -19.64
CA ILE A 478 -9.97 -6.38 -19.65
C ILE A 478 -9.02 -7.51 -20.07
N SER A 479 -8.07 -7.21 -20.93
CA SER A 479 -7.00 -8.11 -21.35
C SER A 479 -5.66 -7.45 -21.02
N VAL A 480 -4.94 -7.99 -20.06
CA VAL A 480 -3.73 -7.37 -19.51
C VAL A 480 -2.55 -8.33 -19.59
N ALA A 481 -1.44 -7.82 -20.07
CA ALA A 481 -0.12 -8.42 -19.92
C ALA A 481 0.60 -7.75 -18.75
N ARG A 482 1.12 -8.54 -17.83
CA ARG A 482 1.90 -8.08 -16.69
C ARG A 482 3.27 -8.74 -16.72
N THR A 483 4.33 -7.94 -16.74
CA THR A 483 5.68 -8.44 -16.57
C THR A 483 5.97 -8.60 -15.08
N VAL A 484 6.32 -9.81 -14.67
CA VAL A 484 6.67 -10.15 -13.29
C VAL A 484 8.03 -10.84 -13.26
N MET A 485 8.77 -10.72 -12.15
CA MET A 485 10.05 -11.43 -11.97
C MET A 485 11.04 -11.19 -13.13
N GLU A 486 11.14 -9.91 -13.55
CA GLU A 486 12.01 -9.35 -14.60
C GLU A 486 11.61 -9.74 -16.04
N ASP A 487 11.30 -11.02 -16.33
CA ASP A 487 11.09 -11.46 -17.74
C ASP A 487 9.82 -12.30 -17.97
N ILE A 488 9.06 -12.66 -16.92
CA ILE A 488 7.89 -13.50 -17.08
C ILE A 488 6.67 -12.63 -17.42
N ARG A 489 6.24 -12.72 -18.67
CA ARG A 489 5.01 -12.09 -19.13
C ARG A 489 3.81 -12.98 -18.81
N LEU A 490 2.93 -12.52 -17.94
CA LEU A 490 1.66 -13.16 -17.61
C LEU A 490 0.53 -12.44 -18.34
N GLU A 491 -0.17 -13.18 -19.19
CA GLU A 491 -1.36 -12.67 -19.85
C GLU A 491 -2.61 -13.15 -19.13
N SER A 492 -3.57 -12.26 -18.96
CA SER A 492 -4.86 -12.57 -18.35
C SER A 492 -5.97 -11.85 -19.08
N LEU A 493 -7.04 -12.58 -19.36
CA LEU A 493 -8.31 -12.02 -19.80
C LEU A 493 -9.31 -12.21 -18.67
N HIS A 494 -9.99 -11.14 -18.28
CA HIS A 494 -10.82 -11.12 -17.08
C HIS A 494 -11.89 -12.24 -17.10
N PRO A 495 -11.88 -13.18 -16.12
CA PRO A 495 -12.70 -14.41 -16.20
C PRO A 495 -14.20 -14.10 -16.20
N GLU A 496 -14.64 -13.15 -15.35
CA GLU A 496 -16.04 -12.79 -15.25
C GLU A 496 -16.53 -12.06 -16.50
N PHE A 497 -15.67 -11.23 -17.12
CA PHE A 497 -15.98 -10.63 -18.42
C PHE A 497 -16.23 -11.71 -19.48
N LEU A 498 -15.33 -12.69 -19.56
CA LEU A 498 -15.48 -13.83 -20.49
C LEU A 498 -16.77 -14.61 -20.25
N ARG A 499 -17.10 -14.88 -18.98
CA ARG A 499 -18.33 -15.58 -18.60
C ARG A 499 -19.56 -14.82 -19.09
N GLN A 500 -19.60 -13.53 -18.83
CA GLN A 500 -20.72 -12.67 -19.25
C GLN A 500 -20.79 -12.46 -20.77
N ALA A 501 -19.65 -12.35 -21.45
CA ALA A 501 -19.58 -12.24 -22.89
C ALA A 501 -20.09 -13.53 -23.59
N ARG A 502 -19.70 -14.71 -23.07
CA ARG A 502 -20.20 -16.01 -23.57
C ARG A 502 -21.71 -16.14 -23.37
N ALA A 503 -22.22 -15.77 -22.22
CA ALA A 503 -23.67 -15.80 -21.94
C ALA A 503 -24.49 -14.92 -22.92
N ARG A 504 -23.85 -13.87 -23.48
CA ARG A 504 -24.42 -12.97 -24.50
C ARG A 504 -24.02 -13.35 -25.94
N GLN A 505 -23.37 -14.51 -26.13
CA GLN A 505 -22.94 -15.03 -27.43
C GLN A 505 -22.01 -14.07 -28.20
N LEU A 506 -21.19 -13.27 -27.51
CA LEU A 506 -20.24 -12.38 -28.18
C LEU A 506 -19.12 -13.20 -28.85
N PRO A 507 -18.71 -12.85 -30.10
CA PRO A 507 -17.69 -13.59 -30.85
C PRO A 507 -16.32 -13.51 -30.14
N LEU A 508 -15.79 -14.63 -29.67
CA LEU A 508 -14.53 -14.68 -28.92
C LEU A 508 -13.32 -14.23 -29.74
N ALA A 509 -13.30 -14.47 -31.05
CA ALA A 509 -12.23 -14.01 -31.94
C ALA A 509 -12.18 -12.48 -32.01
N PHE A 510 -13.35 -11.84 -32.13
CA PHE A 510 -13.46 -10.37 -32.04
C PHE A 510 -12.95 -9.84 -30.71
N LEU A 511 -13.41 -10.43 -29.60
CA LEU A 511 -13.00 -9.98 -28.26
C LEU A 511 -11.49 -10.10 -28.07
N ARG A 512 -10.86 -11.23 -28.42
CA ARG A 512 -9.41 -11.40 -28.29
C ARG A 512 -8.61 -10.36 -29.07
N ARG A 513 -9.06 -10.04 -30.28
CA ARG A 513 -8.38 -9.04 -31.12
C ARG A 513 -8.51 -7.63 -30.56
N GLU A 514 -9.71 -7.19 -30.20
CA GLU A 514 -9.96 -5.82 -29.78
C GLU A 514 -9.49 -5.55 -28.35
N LEU A 515 -9.74 -6.47 -27.41
CA LEU A 515 -9.35 -6.32 -26.01
C LEU A 515 -7.84 -6.30 -25.80
N GLY A 516 -7.07 -6.92 -26.70
CA GLY A 516 -5.60 -6.86 -26.63
C GLY A 516 -4.99 -5.53 -27.07
N ARG A 517 -5.78 -4.71 -27.79
CA ARG A 517 -5.32 -3.45 -28.41
C ARG A 517 -5.74 -2.18 -27.67
N SER A 518 -6.62 -2.30 -26.70
CA SER A 518 -7.19 -1.14 -26.04
C SER A 518 -7.27 -1.30 -24.54
N GLU A 519 -6.92 -0.24 -23.81
CA GLU A 519 -7.05 -0.12 -22.36
C GLU A 519 -8.52 0.06 -21.94
N SER A 520 -9.40 0.47 -22.87
CA SER A 520 -10.83 0.72 -22.64
C SER A 520 -11.70 -0.05 -23.63
N ILE A 521 -12.87 -0.46 -23.17
CA ILE A 521 -13.90 -1.07 -24.03
C ILE A 521 -15.08 -0.13 -24.35
N GLN A 522 -15.04 1.11 -23.87
CA GLN A 522 -16.17 2.04 -23.98
C GLN A 522 -16.53 2.38 -25.44
N HIS A 523 -15.53 2.42 -26.31
CA HIS A 523 -15.68 2.71 -27.74
C HIS A 523 -16.16 1.51 -28.58
N LEU A 524 -16.14 0.29 -28.03
CA LEU A 524 -16.49 -0.94 -28.75
C LEU A 524 -17.99 -1.17 -28.78
N SER A 525 -18.71 -0.58 -29.77
CA SER A 525 -20.16 -0.62 -29.87
C SER A 525 -20.77 -2.02 -29.96
N ARG A 526 -20.02 -3.01 -30.46
CA ARG A 526 -20.42 -4.44 -30.48
C ARG A 526 -20.53 -5.08 -29.09
N ILE A 527 -19.92 -4.47 -28.07
CA ILE A 527 -20.08 -4.91 -26.68
C ILE A 527 -21.31 -4.20 -26.11
N PRO A 528 -22.29 -4.94 -25.54
CA PRO A 528 -23.49 -4.35 -24.95
C PRO A 528 -23.18 -3.25 -23.94
N ARG A 529 -24.01 -2.21 -23.91
CA ARG A 529 -23.79 -1.01 -23.08
C ARG A 529 -23.70 -1.34 -21.58
N ASP A 530 -24.54 -2.26 -21.09
CA ASP A 530 -24.54 -2.72 -19.70
C ASP A 530 -23.20 -3.37 -19.31
N LEU A 531 -22.63 -4.18 -20.22
CA LEU A 531 -21.34 -4.81 -20.02
C LEU A 531 -20.20 -3.79 -20.04
N ARG A 532 -20.21 -2.84 -21.01
CA ARG A 532 -19.23 -1.76 -21.04
C ARG A 532 -19.27 -0.91 -19.76
N ARG A 533 -20.46 -0.59 -19.28
CA ARG A 533 -20.66 0.21 -18.07
C ARG A 533 -20.17 -0.50 -16.81
N LEU A 534 -20.36 -1.81 -16.71
CA LEU A 534 -19.90 -2.60 -15.56
C LEU A 534 -18.37 -2.75 -15.52
N PHE A 535 -17.76 -2.93 -16.69
CA PHE A 535 -16.32 -3.18 -16.81
C PHE A 535 -15.54 -1.92 -17.20
N VAL A 536 -15.74 -0.82 -16.46
CA VAL A 536 -14.93 0.40 -16.61
C VAL A 536 -13.49 0.11 -16.19
N THR A 537 -12.55 0.66 -16.94
CA THR A 537 -11.12 0.52 -16.66
C THR A 537 -10.53 1.77 -16.00
N ALA A 538 -9.32 1.68 -15.51
CA ALA A 538 -8.65 2.79 -14.84
C ALA A 538 -8.60 4.09 -15.67
N HIS A 539 -8.53 3.97 -16.99
CA HIS A 539 -8.45 5.10 -17.93
C HIS A 539 -9.82 5.70 -18.28
N ASP A 540 -10.91 4.99 -17.97
CA ASP A 540 -12.29 5.48 -18.17
C ASP A 540 -12.78 6.32 -16.98
N ILE A 541 -12.11 6.22 -15.83
CA ILE A 541 -12.55 6.79 -14.57
C ILE A 541 -12.00 8.22 -14.42
N ASP A 542 -12.89 9.15 -14.02
CA ASP A 542 -12.47 10.52 -13.71
C ASP A 542 -11.39 10.56 -12.60
N PRO A 543 -10.30 11.31 -12.76
CA PRO A 543 -9.23 11.40 -11.75
C PRO A 543 -9.73 11.79 -10.36
N ALA A 544 -10.73 12.65 -10.24
CA ALA A 544 -11.30 13.03 -8.96
C ALA A 544 -12.02 11.84 -8.28
N HIS A 545 -12.63 10.93 -9.06
CA HIS A 545 -13.24 9.73 -8.50
C HIS A 545 -12.19 8.75 -7.97
N HIS A 546 -11.04 8.59 -8.66
CA HIS A 546 -9.90 7.84 -8.12
C HIS A 546 -9.45 8.38 -6.76
N VAL A 547 -9.33 9.72 -6.63
CA VAL A 547 -8.93 10.37 -5.37
C VAL A 547 -10.00 10.16 -4.28
N ARG A 548 -11.28 10.33 -4.61
CA ARG A 548 -12.39 10.08 -3.68
C ARG A 548 -12.39 8.63 -3.17
N MET A 549 -12.17 7.65 -4.06
CA MET A 549 -12.07 6.25 -3.68
C MET A 549 -10.90 6.04 -2.70
N GLN A 550 -9.72 6.59 -2.99
CA GLN A 550 -8.58 6.52 -2.07
C GLN A 550 -8.90 7.16 -0.71
N ALA A 551 -9.56 8.31 -0.71
CA ALA A 551 -9.93 9.03 0.52
C ALA A 551 -10.93 8.24 1.38
N VAL A 552 -11.88 7.55 0.75
CA VAL A 552 -12.81 6.65 1.45
C VAL A 552 -12.04 5.57 2.21
N PHE A 553 -11.11 4.89 1.55
CA PHE A 553 -10.28 3.88 2.20
C PHE A 553 -9.34 4.47 3.24
N GLN A 554 -8.82 5.69 3.03
CA GLN A 554 -7.92 6.36 3.98
C GLN A 554 -8.62 6.69 5.30
N ARG A 555 -9.92 7.02 5.29
CA ARG A 555 -10.68 7.27 6.52
C ARG A 555 -10.69 6.06 7.47
N HIS A 556 -10.60 4.85 6.93
CA HIS A 556 -10.65 3.58 7.65
C HIS A 556 -9.30 2.86 7.71
N SER A 557 -8.20 3.57 7.41
CA SER A 557 -6.85 3.01 7.46
C SER A 557 -6.00 3.76 8.48
N ASP A 558 -5.51 3.04 9.50
CA ASP A 558 -4.55 3.59 10.49
C ASP A 558 -3.27 4.08 9.81
N SER A 559 -2.76 3.29 8.85
CA SER A 559 -1.59 3.61 8.03
C SER A 559 -1.97 4.34 6.75
N GLY A 560 -1.23 4.19 5.66
CA GLY A 560 -1.55 4.80 4.37
C GLY A 560 -2.37 3.91 3.45
N VAL A 561 -2.63 4.42 2.26
CA VAL A 561 -3.34 3.75 1.18
C VAL A 561 -2.49 3.82 -0.08
N SER A 562 -2.08 2.67 -0.61
CA SER A 562 -1.44 2.58 -1.91
C SER A 562 -2.50 2.54 -3.01
N LYS A 563 -2.54 3.60 -3.81
CA LYS A 563 -3.38 3.69 -4.99
C LYS A 563 -2.74 4.61 -6.03
N THR A 564 -2.82 4.21 -7.29
CA THR A 564 -2.40 5.03 -8.42
C THR A 564 -3.60 5.79 -9.00
N ILE A 565 -3.44 7.09 -9.20
CA ILE A 565 -4.37 7.88 -10.00
C ILE A 565 -3.92 7.74 -11.46
N ASN A 566 -4.55 6.81 -12.17
CA ASN A 566 -4.27 6.60 -13.58
C ASN A 566 -4.94 7.69 -14.39
N LEU A 567 -4.14 8.35 -15.21
CA LEU A 567 -4.55 9.44 -16.07
C LEU A 567 -4.48 8.98 -17.54
N PRO A 568 -5.44 9.31 -18.37
CA PRO A 568 -5.37 9.03 -19.82
C PRO A 568 -4.20 9.81 -20.46
N SER A 569 -3.76 9.38 -21.64
CA SER A 569 -2.62 9.99 -22.35
C SER A 569 -2.82 11.48 -22.66
N ASN A 570 -4.07 11.90 -22.89
CA ASN A 570 -4.46 13.28 -23.17
C ASN A 570 -4.69 14.15 -21.92
N ALA A 571 -4.44 13.61 -20.70
CA ALA A 571 -4.57 14.38 -19.47
C ALA A 571 -3.60 15.57 -19.45
N ARG A 572 -4.03 16.68 -18.86
CA ARG A 572 -3.27 17.94 -18.77
C ARG A 572 -2.59 18.06 -17.39
N PRO A 573 -1.54 18.88 -17.27
CA PRO A 573 -0.95 19.19 -15.96
C PRO A 573 -1.97 19.66 -14.92
N ALA A 574 -3.00 20.41 -15.35
CA ALA A 574 -4.08 20.86 -14.47
C ALA A 574 -4.85 19.70 -13.81
N ASP A 575 -4.91 18.52 -14.44
CA ASP A 575 -5.59 17.35 -13.87
C ASP A 575 -4.76 16.76 -12.72
N VAL A 576 -3.43 16.75 -12.87
CA VAL A 576 -2.49 16.39 -11.79
C VAL A 576 -2.59 17.38 -10.64
N ALA A 577 -2.62 18.69 -10.94
CA ALA A 577 -2.74 19.74 -9.91
C ALA A 577 -4.03 19.55 -9.10
N ARG A 578 -5.16 19.35 -9.77
CA ARG A 578 -6.46 19.09 -9.12
C ARG A 578 -6.43 17.83 -8.25
N ALA A 579 -5.79 16.76 -8.72
CA ALA A 579 -5.67 15.52 -7.97
C ALA A 579 -4.87 15.72 -6.68
N PHE A 580 -3.74 16.43 -6.72
CA PHE A 580 -2.92 16.71 -5.54
C PHE A 580 -3.66 17.59 -4.52
N VAL A 581 -4.34 18.65 -4.97
CA VAL A 581 -5.11 19.55 -4.08
C VAL A 581 -6.27 18.78 -3.45
N LEU A 582 -7.08 18.06 -4.25
CA LEU A 582 -8.22 17.28 -3.77
C LEU A 582 -7.80 16.19 -2.77
N ALA A 583 -6.64 15.55 -2.98
CA ALA A 583 -6.13 14.54 -2.05
C ALA A 583 -5.81 15.14 -0.68
N HIS A 584 -5.22 16.35 -0.63
CA HIS A 584 -4.98 17.08 0.61
C HIS A 584 -6.29 17.45 1.30
N GLU A 585 -7.24 18.02 0.58
CA GLU A 585 -8.56 18.42 1.09
C GLU A 585 -9.33 17.25 1.69
N LEU A 586 -9.26 16.08 1.05
CA LEU A 586 -9.92 14.85 1.51
C LEU A 586 -9.14 14.07 2.57
N GLY A 587 -7.99 14.57 3.03
CA GLY A 587 -7.21 13.99 4.12
C GLY A 587 -6.44 12.71 3.73
N CYS A 588 -6.12 12.50 2.46
CA CYS A 588 -5.19 11.45 2.05
C CYS A 588 -3.81 11.69 2.66
N LYS A 589 -3.07 10.62 2.94
CA LYS A 589 -1.69 10.70 3.48
C LYS A 589 -0.63 10.83 2.41
N GLY A 590 -0.95 10.51 1.16
CA GLY A 590 -0.08 10.66 0.01
C GLY A 590 -0.85 10.37 -1.27
N LEU A 591 -0.25 10.68 -2.41
CA LEU A 591 -0.84 10.44 -3.73
C LEU A 591 0.26 10.19 -4.76
N THR A 592 0.01 9.21 -5.64
CA THR A 592 0.83 8.93 -6.81
C THR A 592 -0.04 9.02 -8.07
N VAL A 593 0.44 9.71 -9.09
CA VAL A 593 -0.23 9.79 -10.39
C VAL A 593 0.57 9.01 -11.43
N PHE A 594 -0.10 8.47 -12.43
CA PHE A 594 0.53 7.86 -13.59
C PHE A 594 -0.27 8.20 -14.85
N ARG A 595 0.36 8.85 -15.82
CA ARG A 595 -0.26 9.15 -17.12
C ARG A 595 0.13 8.08 -18.13
N SER A 596 -0.85 7.52 -18.85
CA SER A 596 -0.59 6.55 -19.93
C SER A 596 0.38 7.13 -20.96
N GLY A 597 1.40 6.36 -21.34
CA GLY A 597 2.45 6.79 -22.26
C GLY A 597 3.50 7.75 -21.67
N SER A 598 3.54 7.96 -20.35
CA SER A 598 4.55 8.82 -19.72
C SER A 598 5.91 8.12 -19.49
N ARG A 599 5.98 6.81 -19.71
CA ARG A 599 7.23 6.00 -19.59
C ARG A 599 7.33 4.98 -20.72
N ASP A 600 8.51 4.74 -21.23
CA ASP A 600 8.80 3.79 -22.32
C ASP A 600 8.52 2.33 -21.92
N HIS A 601 8.75 1.97 -20.64
CA HIS A 601 8.48 0.64 -20.11
C HIS A 601 7.40 0.69 -19.04
N GLN A 602 6.27 0.07 -19.34
CA GLN A 602 5.14 -0.07 -18.41
C GLN A 602 5.08 -1.51 -17.87
N VAL A 603 4.93 -1.66 -16.54
CA VAL A 603 4.77 -2.97 -15.88
C VAL A 603 3.44 -3.63 -16.24
N LEU A 604 2.41 -2.81 -16.53
CA LEU A 604 1.10 -3.22 -16.99
C LEU A 604 0.87 -2.65 -18.39
N ALA A 605 0.49 -3.49 -19.33
CA ALA A 605 0.14 -3.09 -20.69
C ALA A 605 -1.03 -3.95 -21.21
N CYS A 606 -1.73 -3.50 -22.24
CA CYS A 606 -2.63 -4.38 -23.00
C CYS A 606 -1.82 -5.44 -23.75
N THR A 607 -2.41 -6.63 -23.98
CA THR A 607 -1.68 -7.82 -24.47
C THR A 607 -1.03 -7.62 -25.86
N HIS A 608 -1.54 -6.70 -26.69
CA HIS A 608 -1.06 -6.46 -28.06
C HIS A 608 -0.59 -5.02 -28.31
N VAL A 609 -0.48 -4.19 -27.28
CA VAL A 609 0.20 -2.90 -27.42
C VAL A 609 1.69 -3.17 -27.34
N GLN A 610 2.33 -3.33 -28.49
CA GLN A 610 3.77 -3.08 -28.60
C GLN A 610 3.97 -1.63 -28.22
N SER A 611 4.86 -1.39 -27.26
CA SER A 611 5.35 -0.04 -26.97
C SER A 611 5.79 0.61 -28.28
N CYS A 612 5.03 1.61 -28.73
CA CYS A 612 5.50 2.55 -29.75
C CYS A 612 6.52 3.49 -29.14
#